data_29a043ce7dc5c9b14072d8f42a765f6d
#
_entry.id   29a043ce7dc5c9b14072d8f42a765f6d
#
_cell.length_a   1.000
_cell.length_b   1.000
_cell.length_c   1.000
_cell.angle_alpha   90.00
_cell.angle_beta   90.00
_cell.angle_gamma   90.00
#
_symmetry.space_group_name_H-M   'P 1'
#
loop_
_entity.id
_entity.type
_entity.pdbx_description
1 polymer ?
#
loop_
_entity_poly.entity_id
_entity_poly.type
_entity_poly.pdbx_seq_one_letter_code
_entity_poly.pdbx_strand_id
1 'polypeptide(L)'
;MKYLYFYSLSIFPPSGDVDFWIPFIQIIIITFFLYIFLLSFFTKKIYKEVIIGFYILYFLVLIYLLFLKSIGIRGLESNPLSFLSDFINGDAIIVMLNIIMFIPLGWILSLNKKHLGIVVLGIWLIEIAQYVFHLGIFDVGDIIANAAG
;
A
#
# COMPACT_ATOMS: atom_id res chain seq x y z
N MET A 1 -10.45 17.98 6.42
CA MET A 1 -9.00 18.24 6.40
C MET A 1 -8.23 17.64 7.58
N LYS A 2 -8.67 17.81 8.84
CA LYS A 2 -7.95 17.24 10.01
C LYS A 2 -7.70 15.73 9.89
N TYR A 3 -8.68 14.94 9.49
CA TYR A 3 -8.56 13.47 9.39
C TYR A 3 -7.53 13.03 8.34
N LEU A 4 -7.51 13.65 7.17
CA LEU A 4 -6.53 13.32 6.13
C LEU A 4 -5.09 13.59 6.61
N TYR A 5 -4.90 14.67 7.37
CA TYR A 5 -3.62 15.02 7.97
C TYR A 5 -3.16 13.97 8.99
N PHE A 6 -4.05 13.53 9.89
CA PHE A 6 -3.72 12.48 10.87
C PHE A 6 -3.40 11.15 10.18
N TYR A 7 -4.15 10.77 9.15
CA TYR A 7 -3.86 9.56 8.38
C TYR A 7 -2.55 9.66 7.60
N SER A 8 -2.23 10.83 7.05
CA SER A 8 -0.94 11.01 6.39
C SER A 8 0.25 10.89 7.36
N LEU A 9 0.10 11.35 8.60
CA LEU A 9 1.11 11.19 9.65
C LEU A 9 1.31 9.73 10.09
N SER A 10 0.27 8.89 10.02
CA SER A 10 0.41 7.47 10.33
C SER A 10 1.16 6.69 9.23
N ILE A 11 1.03 7.13 7.97
CA ILE A 11 1.74 6.53 6.83
C ILE A 11 3.19 7.05 6.74
N PHE A 12 3.39 8.33 7.06
CA PHE A 12 4.69 9.02 7.02
C PHE A 12 4.96 9.65 8.39
N PRO A 13 5.43 8.87 9.38
CA PRO A 13 5.70 9.41 10.70
C PRO A 13 6.78 10.50 10.62
N PRO A 14 6.55 11.69 11.19
CA PRO A 14 7.54 12.76 11.15
C PRO A 14 8.76 12.37 11.98
N SER A 15 9.92 12.48 11.39
CA SER A 15 11.20 12.36 12.09
C SER A 15 11.60 13.72 12.68
N GLY A 16 10.82 14.25 13.63
CA GLY A 16 11.10 15.55 14.24
C GLY A 16 9.90 16.50 14.27
N ASP A 17 10.13 17.81 14.22
CA ASP A 17 9.07 18.83 14.15
C ASP A 17 8.17 18.59 12.93
N VAL A 18 6.87 18.82 13.13
CA VAL A 18 5.82 18.59 12.12
C VAL A 18 6.22 19.18 10.78
N ASP A 19 6.68 18.33 9.87
CA ASP A 19 7.08 18.78 8.54
C ASP A 19 5.83 19.05 7.70
N PHE A 20 5.58 20.33 7.44
CA PHE A 20 4.46 20.78 6.60
C PHE A 20 4.56 20.25 5.16
N TRP A 21 5.78 20.02 4.66
CA TRP A 21 6.01 19.67 3.26
C TRP A 21 5.48 18.29 2.88
N ILE A 22 5.55 17.32 3.76
CA ILE A 22 5.10 15.94 3.48
C ILE A 22 3.59 15.90 3.20
N PRO A 23 2.70 16.37 4.10
CA PRO A 23 1.26 16.39 3.82
C PRO A 23 0.88 17.32 2.67
N PHE A 24 1.63 18.40 2.45
CA PHE A 24 1.41 19.32 1.33
C PHE A 24 1.68 18.65 -0.02
N ILE A 25 2.82 17.94 -0.15
CA ILE A 25 3.16 17.18 -1.36
C ILE A 25 2.15 16.07 -1.60
N GLN A 26 1.70 15.36 -0.56
CA GLN A 26 0.68 14.32 -0.67
C GLN A 26 -0.65 14.87 -1.21
N ILE A 27 -1.09 16.02 -0.70
CA ILE A 27 -2.31 16.67 -1.17
C ILE A 27 -2.18 17.04 -2.66
N ILE A 28 -1.04 17.60 -3.08
CA ILE A 28 -0.79 17.93 -4.49
C ILE A 28 -0.86 16.67 -5.35
N ILE A 29 -0.20 15.59 -4.95
CA ILE A 29 -0.18 14.33 -5.69
C ILE A 29 -1.59 13.76 -5.80
N ILE A 30 -2.33 13.66 -4.71
CA ILE A 30 -3.72 13.15 -4.69
C ILE A 30 -4.62 14.02 -5.58
N THR A 31 -4.51 15.35 -5.47
CA THR A 31 -5.30 16.30 -6.28
C THR A 31 -5.00 16.17 -7.77
N PHE A 32 -3.73 16.01 -8.13
CA PHE A 32 -3.31 15.80 -9.51
C PHE A 32 -3.87 14.50 -10.09
N PHE A 33 -3.83 13.40 -9.35
CA PHE A 33 -4.40 12.13 -9.80
C PHE A 33 -5.92 12.18 -9.88
N LEU A 34 -6.59 12.83 -8.91
CA LEU A 34 -8.02 13.02 -8.96
C LEU A 34 -8.43 13.86 -10.18
N TYR A 35 -7.67 14.92 -10.49
CA TYR A 35 -7.90 15.74 -11.68
C TYR A 35 -7.77 14.92 -12.98
N ILE A 36 -6.70 14.14 -13.12
CA ILE A 36 -6.50 13.28 -14.29
C ILE A 36 -7.60 12.22 -14.39
N PHE A 37 -8.00 11.62 -13.27
CA PHE A 37 -9.10 10.65 -13.25
C PHE A 37 -10.41 11.30 -13.75
N LEU A 38 -10.76 12.47 -13.22
CA LEU A 38 -11.95 13.20 -13.63
C LEU A 38 -11.87 13.61 -15.11
N LEU A 39 -10.73 14.12 -15.56
CA LEU A 39 -10.51 14.48 -16.95
C LEU A 39 -10.72 13.27 -17.88
N SER A 40 -10.15 12.13 -17.53
CA SER A 40 -10.31 10.87 -18.25
C SER A 40 -11.76 10.40 -18.29
N PHE A 41 -12.46 10.52 -17.17
CA PHE A 41 -13.88 10.15 -17.05
C PHE A 41 -14.78 11.01 -17.96
N PHE A 42 -14.54 12.33 -18.00
CA PHE A 42 -15.33 13.25 -18.83
C PHE A 42 -14.97 13.22 -20.31
N THR A 43 -13.69 13.06 -20.64
CA THR A 43 -13.24 13.06 -22.04
C THR A 43 -13.33 11.68 -22.71
N LYS A 44 -13.55 10.62 -21.93
CA LYS A 44 -13.50 9.21 -22.37
C LYS A 44 -12.21 8.84 -23.11
N LYS A 45 -11.16 9.61 -22.94
CA LYS A 45 -9.84 9.38 -23.53
C LYS A 45 -8.80 9.30 -22.42
N ILE A 46 -8.12 8.18 -22.32
CA ILE A 46 -6.98 8.01 -21.41
C ILE A 46 -5.72 7.96 -22.28
N TYR A 47 -4.82 8.90 -22.05
CA TYR A 47 -3.53 8.90 -22.74
C TYR A 47 -2.64 7.81 -22.14
N LYS A 48 -1.92 7.09 -23.00
CA LYS A 48 -1.05 5.98 -22.59
C LYS A 48 0.02 6.42 -21.59
N GLU A 49 0.53 7.63 -21.76
CA GLU A 49 1.55 8.25 -20.88
C GLU A 49 1.03 8.44 -19.45
N VAL A 50 -0.24 8.79 -19.33
CA VAL A 50 -0.91 8.94 -18.01
C VAL A 50 -1.03 7.60 -17.32
N ILE A 51 -1.39 6.56 -18.04
CA ILE A 51 -1.48 5.19 -17.50
C ILE A 51 -0.11 4.73 -17.01
N ILE A 52 0.94 4.93 -17.81
CA ILE A 52 2.31 4.57 -17.43
C ILE A 52 2.75 5.35 -16.20
N GLY A 53 2.52 6.66 -16.15
CA GLY A 53 2.83 7.49 -14.99
C GLY A 53 2.13 7.02 -13.72
N PHE A 54 0.85 6.62 -13.85
CA PHE A 54 0.08 6.06 -12.74
C PHE A 54 0.69 4.76 -12.21
N TYR A 55 1.10 3.85 -13.08
CA TYR A 55 1.74 2.61 -12.66
C TYR A 55 3.11 2.85 -12.03
N ILE A 56 3.92 3.74 -12.58
CA ILE A 56 5.22 4.09 -11.97
C ILE A 56 5.01 4.60 -10.55
N LEU A 57 4.09 5.55 -10.34
CA LEU A 57 3.80 6.07 -9.02
C LEU A 57 3.26 4.97 -8.10
N TYR A 58 2.34 4.15 -8.58
CA TYR A 58 1.80 3.02 -7.83
C TYR A 58 2.93 2.11 -7.31
N PHE A 59 3.86 1.70 -8.17
CA PHE A 59 4.96 0.83 -7.76
C PHE A 59 5.93 1.52 -6.80
N LEU A 60 6.17 2.83 -6.95
CA LEU A 60 6.99 3.59 -6.00
C LEU A 60 6.34 3.64 -4.61
N VAL A 61 5.04 3.90 -4.55
CA VAL A 61 4.28 3.90 -3.29
C VAL A 61 4.24 2.49 -2.67
N LEU A 62 4.05 1.47 -3.49
CA LEU A 62 4.06 0.08 -3.05
C LEU A 62 5.41 -0.30 -2.41
N ILE A 63 6.52 0.01 -3.08
CA ILE A 63 7.87 -0.23 -2.56
C ILE A 63 8.09 0.53 -1.25
N TYR A 64 7.67 1.79 -1.18
CA TYR A 64 7.79 2.58 0.03
C TYR A 64 7.03 1.95 1.20
N LEU A 65 5.77 1.59 1.01
CA LEU A 65 4.92 1.02 2.05
C LEU A 65 5.41 -0.36 2.51
N LEU A 66 5.93 -1.17 1.59
CA LEU A 66 6.42 -2.51 1.92
C LEU A 66 7.81 -2.50 2.56
N PHE A 67 8.72 -1.62 2.14
CA PHE A 67 10.11 -1.75 2.54
C PHE A 67 10.68 -0.56 3.31
N LEU A 68 10.09 0.64 3.20
CA LEU A 68 10.68 1.84 3.76
C LEU A 68 9.90 2.42 4.95
N LYS A 69 8.65 2.01 5.14
CA LYS A 69 7.78 2.51 6.22
C LYS A 69 8.24 2.07 7.61
N SER A 70 8.78 0.86 7.73
CA SER A 70 9.02 0.19 9.02
C SER A 70 10.49 -0.20 9.22
N ILE A 71 11.41 0.61 8.70
CA ILE A 71 12.86 0.37 8.83
C ILE A 71 13.26 0.28 10.31
N GLY A 72 14.03 -0.78 10.65
CA GLY A 72 14.50 -1.03 12.00
C GLY A 72 13.52 -1.83 12.87
N ILE A 73 12.32 -2.12 12.38
CA ILE A 73 11.36 -2.97 13.08
C ILE A 73 11.59 -4.43 12.68
N ARG A 74 11.52 -5.33 13.67
CA ARG A 74 11.56 -6.76 13.44
C ARG A 74 10.62 -7.45 14.41
N GLY A 75 9.76 -8.30 13.92
CA GLY A 75 8.85 -9.13 14.71
C GLY A 75 8.42 -10.35 13.93
N LEU A 76 7.73 -11.25 14.59
CA LEU A 76 7.13 -12.43 13.99
C LEU A 76 5.74 -12.60 14.59
N GLU A 77 4.71 -12.51 13.74
CA GLU A 77 3.33 -12.80 14.08
C GLU A 77 2.87 -13.99 13.23
N SER A 78 2.67 -15.12 13.88
CA SER A 78 2.32 -16.38 13.21
C SER A 78 0.82 -16.68 13.22
N ASN A 79 0.01 -15.82 13.86
CA ASN A 79 -1.42 -15.99 13.91
C ASN A 79 -2.06 -15.61 12.55
N PRO A 80 -2.62 -16.56 11.79
CA PRO A 80 -3.24 -16.23 10.49
C PRO A 80 -4.51 -15.38 10.62
N LEU A 81 -5.05 -15.20 11.82
CA LEU A 81 -6.22 -14.39 12.11
C LEU A 81 -5.86 -13.04 12.75
N SER A 82 -4.57 -12.66 12.79
CA SER A 82 -4.12 -11.36 13.31
C SER A 82 -4.87 -10.21 12.62
N PHE A 83 -5.03 -10.26 11.29
CA PHE A 83 -5.76 -9.25 10.53
C PHE A 83 -7.22 -9.06 10.99
N LEU A 84 -7.87 -10.12 11.49
CA LEU A 84 -9.25 -10.03 12.02
C LEU A 84 -9.26 -9.32 13.38
N SER A 85 -8.30 -9.63 14.25
CA SER A 85 -8.15 -8.97 15.54
C SER A 85 -7.82 -7.49 15.37
N ASP A 86 -6.94 -7.16 14.43
CA ASP A 86 -6.58 -5.79 14.11
C ASP A 86 -7.77 -5.01 13.55
N PHE A 87 -8.56 -5.65 12.68
CA PHE A 87 -9.80 -5.07 12.15
C PHE A 87 -10.79 -4.72 13.26
N ILE A 88 -10.93 -5.58 14.29
CA ILE A 88 -11.86 -5.38 15.42
C ILE A 88 -11.29 -4.36 16.43
N ASN A 89 -9.99 -4.37 16.68
CA ASN A 89 -9.34 -3.57 17.71
C ASN A 89 -9.05 -2.10 17.31
N GLY A 90 -9.39 -1.70 16.08
CA GLY A 90 -9.32 -0.31 15.63
C GLY A 90 -8.27 -0.04 14.56
N ASP A 91 -7.45 -1.03 14.18
CA ASP A 91 -6.44 -0.94 13.13
C ASP A 91 -6.98 -1.39 11.75
N ALA A 92 -8.31 -1.38 11.59
CA ALA A 92 -9.01 -1.76 10.36
C ALA A 92 -8.45 -1.07 9.10
N ILE A 93 -7.95 0.16 9.24
CA ILE A 93 -7.36 0.92 8.13
C ILE A 93 -6.09 0.26 7.61
N ILE A 94 -5.25 -0.30 8.48
CA ILE A 94 -4.01 -0.98 8.09
C ILE A 94 -4.37 -2.21 7.26
N VAL A 95 -5.30 -3.03 7.74
CA VAL A 95 -5.78 -4.21 7.03
C VAL A 95 -6.40 -3.83 5.67
N MET A 96 -7.24 -2.79 5.65
CA MET A 96 -7.83 -2.30 4.39
C MET A 96 -6.78 -1.78 3.41
N LEU A 97 -5.75 -1.08 3.88
CA LEU A 97 -4.66 -0.62 3.04
C LEU A 97 -3.87 -1.78 2.44
N ASN A 98 -3.61 -2.85 3.20
CA ASN A 98 -2.97 -4.05 2.70
C ASN A 98 -3.78 -4.68 1.55
N ILE A 99 -5.10 -4.80 1.71
CA ILE A 99 -5.99 -5.30 0.64
C ILE A 99 -5.97 -4.36 -0.57
N ILE A 100 -6.28 -3.07 -0.37
CA ILE A 100 -6.44 -2.08 -1.44
C ILE A 100 -5.16 -1.91 -2.24
N MET A 101 -4.01 -2.01 -1.59
CA MET A 101 -2.70 -1.85 -2.20
C MET A 101 -2.42 -2.91 -3.28
N PHE A 102 -2.96 -4.12 -3.15
CA PHE A 102 -2.74 -5.21 -4.10
C PHE A 102 -3.81 -5.31 -5.20
N ILE A 103 -4.97 -4.64 -5.07
CA ILE A 103 -6.03 -4.64 -6.10
C ILE A 103 -5.50 -4.25 -7.50
N PRO A 104 -4.71 -3.17 -7.68
CA PRO A 104 -4.22 -2.80 -9.00
C PRO A 104 -3.27 -3.86 -9.57
N LEU A 105 -2.48 -4.54 -8.73
CA LEU A 105 -1.60 -5.62 -9.15
C LEU A 105 -2.39 -6.83 -9.64
N GLY A 106 -3.45 -7.22 -8.93
CA GLY A 106 -4.36 -8.28 -9.34
C GLY A 106 -5.02 -7.99 -10.69
N TRP A 107 -5.41 -6.74 -10.93
CA TRP A 107 -5.96 -6.32 -12.21
C TRP A 107 -4.95 -6.39 -13.37
N ILE A 108 -3.71 -5.94 -13.15
CA ILE A 108 -2.63 -5.99 -14.16
C ILE A 108 -2.35 -7.45 -14.57
N LEU A 109 -2.33 -8.36 -13.61
CA LEU A 109 -1.88 -9.75 -13.82
C LEU A 109 -2.98 -10.66 -14.37
N SER A 110 -4.21 -10.12 -14.61
CA SER A 110 -5.38 -10.91 -15.06
C SER A 110 -5.45 -12.29 -14.37
N LEU A 111 -6.28 -12.38 -13.35
CA LEU A 111 -6.42 -13.47 -12.37
C LEU A 111 -6.66 -14.85 -13.01
N ASN A 112 -5.61 -15.52 -13.42
CA ASN A 112 -5.65 -16.96 -13.62
C ASN A 112 -4.94 -17.68 -12.45
N LYS A 113 -5.24 -18.96 -12.26
CA LYS A 113 -4.69 -19.75 -11.13
C LYS A 113 -3.16 -19.76 -11.07
N LYS A 114 -2.48 -19.64 -12.21
CA LYS A 114 -1.02 -19.61 -12.28
C LYS A 114 -0.46 -18.26 -11.79
N HIS A 115 -1.06 -17.16 -12.23
CA HIS A 115 -0.65 -15.83 -11.79
C HIS A 115 -0.95 -15.61 -10.31
N LEU A 116 -2.08 -16.10 -9.81
CA LEU A 116 -2.40 -16.07 -8.38
C LEU A 116 -1.31 -16.76 -7.54
N GLY A 117 -0.86 -17.94 -7.95
CA GLY A 117 0.24 -18.64 -7.27
C GLY A 117 1.55 -17.84 -7.25
N ILE A 118 1.87 -17.14 -8.35
CA ILE A 118 3.07 -16.28 -8.43
C ILE A 118 2.93 -15.08 -7.51
N VAL A 119 1.76 -14.45 -7.45
CA VAL A 119 1.50 -13.30 -6.56
C VAL A 119 1.62 -13.72 -5.10
N VAL A 120 0.97 -14.80 -4.70
CA VAL A 120 1.04 -15.31 -3.32
C VAL A 120 2.48 -15.65 -2.94
N LEU A 121 3.24 -16.30 -3.84
CA LEU A 121 4.66 -16.54 -3.61
C LEU A 121 5.46 -15.25 -3.47
N GLY A 122 5.16 -14.25 -4.29
CA GLY A 122 5.78 -12.92 -4.20
C GLY A 122 5.50 -12.24 -2.86
N ILE A 123 4.26 -12.28 -2.38
CA ILE A 123 3.87 -11.74 -1.07
C ILE A 123 4.65 -12.45 0.05
N TRP A 124 4.73 -13.77 0.02
CA TRP A 124 5.54 -14.54 0.97
C TRP A 124 7.02 -14.12 0.98
N LEU A 125 7.61 -13.93 -0.19
CA LEU A 125 9.00 -13.48 -0.31
C LEU A 125 9.20 -12.06 0.22
N ILE A 126 8.22 -11.17 0.03
CA ILE A 126 8.23 -9.81 0.59
C ILE A 126 8.23 -9.87 2.12
N GLU A 127 7.34 -10.64 2.73
CA GLU A 127 7.26 -10.79 4.20
C GLU A 127 8.56 -11.38 4.78
N ILE A 128 9.13 -12.39 4.13
CA ILE A 128 10.43 -12.93 4.52
C ILE A 128 11.52 -11.85 4.43
N ALA A 129 11.54 -11.08 3.33
CA ALA A 129 12.51 -10.01 3.15
C ALA A 129 12.36 -8.91 4.24
N GLN A 130 11.13 -8.52 4.57
CA GLN A 130 10.88 -7.56 5.65
C GLN A 130 11.46 -8.06 6.98
N TYR A 131 11.24 -9.32 7.31
CA TYR A 131 11.78 -9.92 8.54
C TYR A 131 13.31 -9.98 8.54
N VAL A 132 13.90 -10.47 7.44
CA VAL A 132 15.36 -10.68 7.32
C VAL A 132 16.12 -9.35 7.34
N PHE A 133 15.60 -8.34 6.64
CA PHE A 133 16.26 -7.03 6.52
C PHE A 133 15.84 -6.03 7.61
N HIS A 134 15.03 -6.43 8.60
CA HIS A 134 14.51 -5.55 9.67
C HIS A 134 13.68 -4.37 9.12
N LEU A 135 12.83 -4.65 8.15
CA LEU A 135 11.99 -3.69 7.45
C LEU A 135 10.51 -3.80 7.85
N GLY A 136 10.19 -4.72 8.76
CA GLY A 136 8.83 -4.95 9.22
C GLY A 136 8.69 -6.20 10.08
N ILE A 137 7.43 -6.50 10.41
CA ILE A 137 7.01 -7.71 11.13
C ILE A 137 6.60 -8.73 10.07
N PHE A 138 7.13 -9.95 10.13
CA PHE A 138 6.58 -11.07 9.37
C PHE A 138 5.21 -11.41 9.93
N ASP A 139 4.14 -11.16 9.19
CA ASP A 139 2.78 -11.40 9.64
C ASP A 139 2.03 -12.29 8.62
N VAL A 140 1.57 -13.47 9.10
CA VAL A 140 0.77 -14.40 8.28
C VAL A 140 -0.60 -13.81 7.95
N GLY A 141 -1.16 -12.97 8.82
CA GLY A 141 -2.40 -12.24 8.55
C GLY A 141 -2.25 -11.22 7.42
N ASP A 142 -1.12 -10.53 7.36
CA ASP A 142 -0.83 -9.58 6.26
C ASP A 142 -0.66 -10.32 4.93
N ILE A 143 -0.09 -11.53 4.92
CA ILE A 143 -0.04 -12.36 3.72
C ILE A 143 -1.46 -12.63 3.19
N ILE A 144 -2.40 -12.96 4.08
CA ILE A 144 -3.79 -13.23 3.71
C ILE A 144 -4.47 -11.95 3.22
N ALA A 145 -4.30 -10.83 3.93
CA ALA A 145 -4.88 -9.54 3.56
C ALA A 145 -4.35 -9.07 2.18
N ASN A 146 -3.03 -9.12 1.97
CA ASN A 146 -2.38 -8.77 0.71
C ASN A 146 -2.84 -9.68 -0.44
N ALA A 147 -3.04 -10.97 -0.19
CA ALA A 147 -3.51 -11.94 -1.20
C ALA A 147 -5.01 -11.79 -1.51
N ALA A 148 -5.79 -11.15 -0.65
CA ALA A 148 -7.21 -10.87 -0.88
C ALA A 148 -7.43 -9.67 -1.81
N GLY A 149 -6.45 -8.77 -1.97
CA GLY A 149 -6.46 -7.64 -2.90
C GLY A 149 -5.94 -8.04 -4.26
#